data_61b4d9e9be571e64ce0ffe09465c557f
#
_entry.id   61b4d9e9be571e64ce0ffe09465c557f
#
_cell.length_a   1.000
_cell.length_b   1.000
_cell.length_c   1.000
_cell.angle_alpha   90.00
_cell.angle_beta   90.00
_cell.angle_gamma   90.00
#
_symmetry.space_group_name_H-M   'P 1'
#
loop_
_entity.id
_entity.type
_entity.pdbx_description
1 polymer ?
#
loop_
_entity_poly.entity_id
_entity_poly.type
_entity_poly.pdbx_seq_one_letter_code
_entity_poly.pdbx_strand_id
1 'polypeptide(L)'
;MSLKRKTEVKLGKIRFNLFNKLSLQELVVKDRHGDSLAVIGELQLQTSDFFFLHDSISIDKIELSKTRLFLSREDSNWKHQFILNYIAGGNSSQKNKKKSRFHLHLKEATIQDFYFTQIDAWNGQEVTGQIKKMHLLAEQLNLSDDLIQINSLELSDPTFSVANFPGNRKKPIKKEIADETWWQLDGKKISLLSFRIHNGQFKL
;
A
#
# COMPACT_ATOMS: atom_id res chain seq x y z
N MET A 1 15.62 13.01 25.96
CA MET A 1 14.13 12.97 25.93
C MET A 1 13.72 12.93 24.47
N SER A 2 13.46 11.74 23.91
CA SER A 2 13.11 11.60 22.48
C SER A 2 11.64 11.94 22.30
N LEU A 3 11.34 13.06 21.69
CA LEU A 3 9.99 13.42 21.24
C LEU A 3 9.55 12.41 20.19
N LYS A 4 8.66 11.49 20.55
CA LYS A 4 7.96 10.63 19.59
C LYS A 4 7.16 11.55 18.64
N ARG A 5 7.74 11.88 17.48
CA ARG A 5 7.02 12.59 16.43
C ARG A 5 5.84 11.73 15.99
N LYS A 6 4.66 12.33 15.95
CA LYS A 6 3.43 11.66 15.48
C LYS A 6 3.42 11.71 13.96
N THR A 7 2.87 10.67 13.35
CA THR A 7 2.50 10.67 11.93
C THR A 7 1.51 11.80 11.67
N GLU A 8 1.73 12.57 10.61
CA GLU A 8 0.85 13.66 10.20
C GLU A 8 0.02 13.21 9.00
N VAL A 9 -1.29 13.39 9.08
CA VAL A 9 -2.21 13.21 7.96
C VAL A 9 -2.91 14.54 7.70
N LYS A 10 -2.73 15.07 6.49
CA LYS A 10 -3.42 16.27 6.02
C LYS A 10 -4.51 15.85 5.05
N LEU A 11 -5.66 16.48 5.16
CA LEU A 11 -6.81 16.22 4.32
C LEU A 11 -7.44 17.54 3.91
N GLY A 12 -7.60 17.78 2.61
CA GLY A 12 -8.20 18.99 2.08
C GLY A 12 -9.71 18.99 2.19
N LYS A 13 -10.38 18.03 1.58
CA LYS A 13 -11.86 17.98 1.54
C LYS A 13 -12.37 16.58 1.80
N ILE A 14 -13.49 16.50 2.51
CA ILE A 14 -14.27 15.27 2.71
C ILE A 14 -15.66 15.49 2.12
N ARG A 15 -16.14 14.56 1.32
CA ARG A 15 -17.50 14.55 0.78
C ARG A 15 -18.13 13.19 1.04
N PHE A 16 -19.33 13.23 1.58
CA PHE A 16 -20.18 12.05 1.71
C PHE A 16 -21.24 12.12 0.62
N ASN A 17 -21.28 11.12 -0.24
CA ASN A 17 -22.32 11.01 -1.24
C ASN A 17 -23.36 10.00 -0.77
N LEU A 18 -24.59 10.18 -1.25
CA LEU A 18 -25.64 9.15 -1.12
C LEU A 18 -25.09 7.85 -1.69
N PHE A 19 -25.53 6.70 -1.20
CA PHE A 19 -25.09 5.36 -1.62
C PHE A 19 -23.73 4.91 -1.08
N ASN A 20 -23.42 5.22 0.18
CA ASN A 20 -22.27 4.67 0.90
C ASN A 20 -20.91 5.00 0.24
N LYS A 21 -20.80 6.17 -0.38
CA LYS A 21 -19.56 6.65 -0.97
C LYS A 21 -18.96 7.78 -0.15
N LEU A 22 -17.68 7.61 0.18
CA LEU A 22 -16.84 8.62 0.82
C LEU A 22 -15.77 9.07 -0.17
N SER A 23 -15.68 10.36 -0.44
CA SER A 23 -14.60 10.95 -1.24
C SER A 23 -13.72 11.84 -0.34
N LEU A 24 -12.41 11.57 -0.38
CA LEU A 24 -11.36 12.34 0.28
C LEU A 24 -10.50 12.98 -0.80
N GLN A 25 -10.29 14.29 -0.73
CA GLN A 25 -9.46 15.02 -1.69
C GLN A 25 -8.25 15.64 -0.99
N GLU A 26 -7.12 15.68 -1.72
CA GLU A 26 -5.88 16.28 -1.25
C GLU A 26 -5.37 15.63 0.04
N LEU A 27 -5.31 14.28 0.04
CA LEU A 27 -4.80 13.53 1.18
C LEU A 27 -3.27 13.43 1.12
N VAL A 28 -2.60 13.87 2.18
CA VAL A 28 -1.15 13.74 2.35
C VAL A 28 -0.88 12.97 3.64
N VAL A 29 -0.14 11.89 3.52
CA VAL A 29 0.31 11.08 4.65
C VAL A 29 1.82 11.25 4.79
N LYS A 30 2.27 11.65 5.98
CA LYS A 30 3.68 11.81 6.30
C LYS A 30 4.16 10.77 7.28
N ASP A 31 5.44 10.46 7.21
CA ASP A 31 6.09 9.62 8.19
C ASP A 31 6.36 10.37 9.52
N ARG A 32 7.02 9.69 10.46
CA ARG A 32 7.39 10.26 11.75
C ARG A 32 8.51 11.29 11.66
N HIS A 33 9.19 11.41 10.52
CA HIS A 33 10.24 12.39 10.27
C HIS A 33 9.71 13.65 9.58
N GLY A 34 8.48 13.59 9.05
CA GLY A 34 7.83 14.65 8.31
C GLY A 34 7.93 14.50 6.79
N ASP A 35 8.53 13.39 6.32
CA ASP A 35 8.62 13.08 4.90
C ASP A 35 7.27 12.57 4.38
N SER A 36 6.89 12.95 3.16
CA SER A 36 5.66 12.47 2.54
C SER A 36 5.79 11.02 2.14
N LEU A 37 4.92 10.15 2.68
CA LEU A 37 4.80 8.75 2.29
C LEU A 37 3.80 8.56 1.16
N ALA A 38 2.70 9.32 1.19
CA ALA A 38 1.69 9.28 0.15
C ALA A 38 1.08 10.66 -0.08
N VAL A 39 0.86 10.98 -1.34
CA VAL A 39 0.10 12.15 -1.78
C VAL A 39 -0.97 11.64 -2.72
N ILE A 40 -2.24 11.83 -2.37
CA ILE A 40 -3.38 11.31 -3.10
C ILE A 40 -4.28 12.46 -3.49
N GLY A 41 -4.48 12.68 -4.78
CA GLY A 41 -5.34 13.74 -5.28
C GLY A 41 -6.79 13.47 -4.93
N GLU A 42 -7.26 12.25 -5.16
CA GLU A 42 -8.59 11.81 -4.78
C GLU A 42 -8.59 10.33 -4.39
N LEU A 43 -9.25 10.03 -3.26
CA LEU A 43 -9.56 8.69 -2.79
C LEU A 43 -11.07 8.57 -2.65
N GLN A 44 -11.68 7.66 -3.39
CA GLN A 44 -13.09 7.31 -3.22
C GLN A 44 -13.18 5.91 -2.61
N LEU A 45 -13.98 5.79 -1.58
CA LEU A 45 -14.28 4.54 -0.90
C LEU A 45 -15.76 4.24 -1.05
N GLN A 46 -16.08 3.01 -1.40
CA GLN A 46 -17.45 2.52 -1.37
C GLN A 46 -17.55 1.42 -0.31
N THR A 47 -18.52 1.56 0.56
CA THR A 47 -18.78 0.62 1.66
C THR A 47 -20.04 -0.18 1.39
N SER A 48 -20.10 -1.43 1.87
CA SER A 48 -21.30 -2.28 1.77
C SER A 48 -22.46 -1.74 2.59
N ASP A 49 -22.14 -1.10 3.73
CA ASP A 49 -23.11 -0.65 4.72
C ASP A 49 -23.01 0.84 4.99
N PHE A 50 -24.07 1.42 5.57
CA PHE A 50 -24.01 2.79 6.09
C PHE A 50 -23.07 2.82 7.31
N PHE A 51 -21.81 3.21 7.09
CA PHE A 51 -20.73 3.17 8.08
C PHE A 51 -21.06 3.93 9.38
N PHE A 52 -22.00 4.87 9.34
CA PHE A 52 -22.45 5.62 10.52
C PHE A 52 -23.45 4.86 11.39
N LEU A 53 -23.94 3.71 10.94
CA LEU A 53 -24.86 2.85 11.71
C LEU A 53 -24.14 1.67 12.37
N HIS A 54 -22.88 1.42 12.05
CA HIS A 54 -22.11 0.27 12.51
C HIS A 54 -20.78 0.69 13.15
N ASP A 55 -20.35 -0.07 14.14
CA ASP A 55 -19.04 0.12 14.78
C ASP A 55 -17.85 -0.31 13.91
N SER A 56 -18.10 -0.95 12.78
CA SER A 56 -17.10 -1.41 11.82
C SER A 56 -17.39 -0.91 10.41
N ILE A 57 -16.35 -0.61 9.65
CA ILE A 57 -16.45 -0.16 8.27
C ILE A 57 -15.93 -1.27 7.36
N SER A 58 -16.78 -1.76 6.45
CA SER A 58 -16.39 -2.67 5.38
C SER A 58 -16.23 -1.91 4.07
N ILE A 59 -15.05 -1.98 3.47
CA ILE A 59 -14.71 -1.30 2.22
C ILE A 59 -14.69 -2.34 1.11
N ASP A 60 -15.62 -2.22 0.14
CA ASP A 60 -15.74 -3.12 -1.00
C ASP A 60 -14.98 -2.61 -2.22
N LYS A 61 -14.99 -1.29 -2.44
CA LYS A 61 -14.36 -0.67 -3.59
C LYS A 61 -13.51 0.54 -3.21
N ILE A 62 -12.34 0.63 -3.84
CA ILE A 62 -11.40 1.75 -3.72
C ILE A 62 -11.13 2.32 -5.11
N GLU A 63 -11.25 3.64 -5.25
CA GLU A 63 -10.78 4.36 -6.43
C GLU A 63 -9.77 5.42 -6.00
N LEU A 64 -8.57 5.36 -6.59
CA LEU A 64 -7.48 6.29 -6.35
C LEU A 64 -7.15 7.05 -7.63
N SER A 65 -6.96 8.35 -7.54
CA SER A 65 -6.47 9.13 -8.66
C SER A 65 -5.36 10.11 -8.25
N LYS A 66 -4.44 10.37 -9.19
CA LYS A 66 -3.30 11.28 -9.00
C LYS A 66 -2.52 10.94 -7.72
N THR A 67 -2.12 9.68 -7.62
CA THR A 67 -1.48 9.15 -6.41
C THR A 67 0.02 9.05 -6.59
N ARG A 68 0.78 9.54 -5.61
CA ARG A 68 2.23 9.36 -5.50
C ARG A 68 2.53 8.66 -4.18
N LEU A 69 3.29 7.57 -4.27
CA LEU A 69 3.70 6.77 -3.11
C LEU A 69 5.22 6.76 -3.01
N PHE A 70 5.74 7.06 -1.82
CA PHE A 70 7.17 7.09 -1.53
C PHE A 70 7.48 6.13 -0.39
N LEU A 71 8.18 5.06 -0.70
CA LEU A 71 8.57 4.05 0.26
C LEU A 71 10.08 4.09 0.42
N SER A 72 10.58 4.14 1.64
CA SER A 72 12.02 4.12 1.86
C SER A 72 12.40 3.40 3.13
N ARG A 73 13.61 2.85 3.12
CA ARG A 73 14.33 2.39 4.32
C ARG A 73 15.82 2.63 4.19
N GLU A 74 16.44 2.89 5.31
CA GLU A 74 17.89 3.09 5.46
C GLU A 74 18.52 1.97 6.29
N ASP A 75 17.70 1.28 7.07
CA ASP A 75 18.04 0.13 7.91
C ASP A 75 17.07 -1.05 7.62
N SER A 76 16.95 -1.99 8.54
CA SER A 76 16.06 -3.14 8.40
C SER A 76 14.57 -2.78 8.41
N ASN A 77 14.19 -1.55 8.79
CA ASN A 77 12.81 -1.16 8.97
C ASN A 77 12.34 -0.20 7.87
N TRP A 78 11.18 -0.48 7.28
CA TRP A 78 10.53 0.42 6.35
C TRP A 78 9.88 1.61 7.07
N LYS A 79 10.06 2.82 6.55
CA LYS A 79 9.46 4.03 7.14
C LYS A 79 7.92 3.98 7.20
N HIS A 80 7.29 3.21 6.31
CA HIS A 80 5.83 3.03 6.27
C HIS A 80 5.29 1.87 7.12
N GLN A 81 6.14 1.06 7.77
CA GLN A 81 5.73 -0.12 8.53
C GLN A 81 4.64 0.18 9.58
N PHE A 82 4.64 1.38 10.15
CA PHE A 82 3.63 1.78 11.13
C PHE A 82 2.22 1.85 10.52
N ILE A 83 2.07 2.19 9.23
CA ILE A 83 0.77 2.23 8.52
C ILE A 83 0.25 0.79 8.38
N LEU A 84 1.11 -0.13 7.92
CA LEU A 84 0.75 -1.54 7.80
C LEU A 84 0.33 -2.14 9.15
N ASN A 85 1.09 -1.83 10.20
CA ASN A 85 0.78 -2.26 11.56
C ASN A 85 -0.56 -1.69 12.05
N TYR A 86 -0.89 -0.45 11.69
CA TYR A 86 -2.16 0.18 12.05
C TYR A 86 -3.34 -0.47 11.32
N ILE A 87 -3.22 -0.71 10.01
CA ILE A 87 -4.27 -1.34 9.19
C ILE A 87 -4.49 -2.81 9.60
N ALA A 88 -3.41 -3.54 9.89
CA ALA A 88 -3.46 -4.93 10.33
C ALA A 88 -3.97 -5.12 11.78
N GLY A 89 -4.40 -4.05 12.45
CA GLY A 89 -4.97 -4.13 13.80
C GLY A 89 -3.98 -3.95 14.94
N GLY A 90 -2.79 -3.40 14.64
CA GLY A 90 -1.80 -2.91 15.61
C GLY A 90 -1.27 -3.96 16.60
N ASN A 91 0.03 -4.13 16.66
CA ASN A 91 0.73 -4.77 17.78
C ASN A 91 0.62 -3.90 19.06
N SER A 92 -0.52 -3.89 19.71
CA SER A 92 -0.60 -3.39 21.09
C SER A 92 -0.31 -4.55 22.02
N SER A 93 0.85 -4.50 22.67
CA SER A 93 1.26 -5.36 23.78
C SER A 93 0.38 -5.17 25.03
N GLN A 94 -0.85 -4.78 24.89
CA GLN A 94 -1.79 -4.63 25.98
C GLN A 94 -3.01 -5.52 25.76
N LYS A 95 -3.36 -6.27 26.81
CA LYS A 95 -4.41 -7.29 26.95
C LYS A 95 -5.86 -6.87 26.60
N ASN A 96 -6.07 -5.70 26.01
CA ASN A 96 -7.36 -5.26 25.48
C ASN A 96 -7.27 -5.12 23.96
N LYS A 97 -7.46 -6.23 23.23
CA LYS A 97 -7.68 -6.23 21.79
C LYS A 97 -8.98 -5.46 21.49
N LYS A 98 -8.92 -4.16 21.35
CA LYS A 98 -9.96 -3.44 20.60
C LYS A 98 -9.87 -3.96 19.18
N LYS A 99 -10.86 -4.75 18.75
CA LYS A 99 -10.98 -5.21 17.35
C LYS A 99 -10.84 -3.99 16.46
N SER A 100 -10.03 -4.10 15.40
CA SER A 100 -9.95 -3.06 14.35
C SER A 100 -11.37 -2.73 13.90
N ARG A 101 -11.72 -1.45 13.85
CA ARG A 101 -13.02 -1.01 13.34
C ARG A 101 -13.08 -1.05 11.81
N PHE A 102 -11.96 -1.31 11.15
CA PHE A 102 -11.87 -1.39 9.71
C PHE A 102 -11.72 -2.84 9.27
N HIS A 103 -12.66 -3.28 8.46
CA HIS A 103 -12.60 -4.56 7.76
C HIS A 103 -12.46 -4.26 6.27
N LEU A 104 -11.30 -4.59 5.70
CA LEU A 104 -11.06 -4.42 4.28
C LEU A 104 -11.52 -5.71 3.56
N HIS A 105 -12.71 -5.67 2.97
CA HIS A 105 -13.25 -6.71 2.09
C HIS A 105 -13.21 -6.20 0.65
N LEU A 106 -12.02 -5.88 0.17
CA LEU A 106 -11.85 -5.25 -1.11
C LEU A 106 -12.18 -6.24 -2.24
N LYS A 107 -13.17 -5.88 -3.06
CA LYS A 107 -13.59 -6.61 -4.26
C LYS A 107 -13.07 -5.96 -5.53
N GLU A 108 -12.94 -4.65 -5.51
CA GLU A 108 -12.52 -3.87 -6.68
C GLU A 108 -11.61 -2.72 -6.27
N ALA A 109 -10.51 -2.56 -6.99
CA ALA A 109 -9.67 -1.38 -6.90
C ALA A 109 -9.40 -0.81 -8.29
N THR A 110 -9.60 0.50 -8.44
CA THR A 110 -9.20 1.25 -9.63
C THR A 110 -8.21 2.33 -9.22
N ILE A 111 -7.08 2.38 -9.91
CA ILE A 111 -6.06 3.40 -9.68
C ILE A 111 -5.76 4.10 -11.01
N GLN A 112 -5.73 5.43 -10.99
CA GLN A 112 -5.41 6.27 -12.15
C GLN A 112 -4.29 7.23 -11.81
N ASP A 113 -3.36 7.42 -12.76
CA ASP A 113 -2.20 8.30 -12.65
C ASP A 113 -1.40 8.03 -11.35
N PHE A 114 -0.90 6.83 -11.25
CA PHE A 114 -0.15 6.33 -10.11
C PHE A 114 1.36 6.41 -10.37
N TYR A 115 2.07 6.98 -9.41
CA TYR A 115 3.53 7.02 -9.35
C TYR A 115 3.99 6.42 -8.04
N PHE A 116 4.99 5.55 -8.09
CA PHE A 116 5.65 5.12 -6.88
C PHE A 116 7.17 5.16 -7.01
N THR A 117 7.81 5.43 -5.90
CA THR A 117 9.26 5.33 -5.73
C THR A 117 9.52 4.52 -4.47
N GLN A 118 10.33 3.49 -4.60
CA GLN A 118 10.81 2.68 -3.49
C GLN A 118 12.33 2.77 -3.44
N ILE A 119 12.87 3.30 -2.35
CA ILE A 119 14.31 3.37 -2.12
C ILE A 119 14.66 2.44 -0.96
N ASP A 120 15.31 1.35 -1.30
CA ASP A 120 15.86 0.38 -0.36
C ASP A 120 17.35 0.65 -0.17
N ALA A 121 17.69 1.68 0.61
CA ALA A 121 19.09 1.98 0.89
C ALA A 121 19.77 0.89 1.74
N TRP A 122 19.01 0.05 2.43
CA TRP A 122 19.55 -1.09 3.17
C TRP A 122 20.17 -2.14 2.23
N ASN A 123 19.46 -2.52 1.17
CA ASN A 123 19.94 -3.49 0.18
C ASN A 123 20.61 -2.83 -1.04
N GLY A 124 20.45 -1.54 -1.25
CA GLY A 124 21.02 -0.82 -2.39
C GLY A 124 20.18 -0.96 -3.67
N GLN A 125 18.89 -0.75 -3.58
CA GLN A 125 17.99 -0.85 -4.72
C GLN A 125 17.00 0.34 -4.74
N GLU A 126 16.78 0.87 -5.94
CA GLU A 126 15.70 1.82 -6.22
C GLU A 126 14.78 1.24 -7.27
N VAL A 127 13.47 1.29 -6.99
CA VAL A 127 12.42 0.91 -7.93
C VAL A 127 11.51 2.12 -8.12
N THR A 128 11.34 2.54 -9.37
CA THR A 128 10.35 3.57 -9.71
C THR A 128 9.31 2.99 -10.64
N GLY A 129 8.08 3.46 -10.53
CA GLY A 129 7.00 3.02 -11.39
C GLY A 129 5.98 4.10 -11.65
N GLN A 130 5.42 4.04 -12.83
CA GLN A 130 4.28 4.82 -13.24
C GLN A 130 3.25 3.89 -13.87
N ILE A 131 1.99 4.06 -13.53
CA ILE A 131 0.87 3.31 -14.08
C ILE A 131 -0.23 4.30 -14.39
N LYS A 132 -0.63 4.38 -15.66
CA LYS A 132 -1.70 5.29 -16.06
C LYS A 132 -3.05 4.81 -15.54
N LYS A 133 -3.31 3.50 -15.65
CA LYS A 133 -4.51 2.88 -15.09
C LYS A 133 -4.21 1.48 -14.59
N MET A 134 -4.73 1.16 -13.42
CA MET A 134 -4.76 -0.19 -12.88
C MET A 134 -6.20 -0.52 -12.50
N HIS A 135 -6.63 -1.73 -12.83
CA HIS A 135 -7.92 -2.28 -12.41
C HIS A 135 -7.69 -3.66 -11.82
N LEU A 136 -8.12 -3.84 -10.61
CA LEU A 136 -8.04 -5.09 -9.86
C LEU A 136 -9.44 -5.54 -9.47
N LEU A 137 -9.74 -6.80 -9.77
CA LEU A 137 -10.91 -7.50 -9.25
C LEU A 137 -10.44 -8.65 -8.37
N ALA A 138 -10.97 -8.74 -7.18
CA ALA A 138 -10.68 -9.82 -6.24
C ALA A 138 -12.00 -10.48 -5.82
N GLU A 139 -11.94 -11.77 -5.53
CA GLU A 139 -13.07 -12.44 -4.89
C GLU A 139 -13.23 -11.93 -3.46
N GLN A 140 -12.11 -11.89 -2.75
CA GLN A 140 -11.99 -11.29 -1.43
C GLN A 140 -10.51 -10.95 -1.19
N LEU A 141 -10.23 -9.67 -0.95
CA LEU A 141 -8.92 -9.24 -0.54
C LEU A 141 -9.01 -8.77 0.91
N ASN A 142 -8.58 -9.63 1.83
CA ASN A 142 -8.48 -9.32 3.23
C ASN A 142 -7.01 -9.38 3.64
N LEU A 143 -6.47 -8.25 4.08
CA LEU A 143 -5.07 -8.16 4.49
C LEU A 143 -4.72 -9.00 5.72
N SER A 144 -5.74 -9.49 6.44
CA SER A 144 -5.56 -10.38 7.59
C SER A 144 -5.45 -11.85 7.18
N ASP A 145 -5.86 -12.20 5.97
CA ASP A 145 -5.88 -13.59 5.50
C ASP A 145 -4.49 -14.00 4.99
N ASP A 146 -4.18 -15.28 5.13
CA ASP A 146 -2.94 -15.87 4.60
C ASP A 146 -3.00 -16.09 3.08
N LEU A 147 -4.19 -16.05 2.50
CA LEU A 147 -4.44 -16.22 1.07
C LEU A 147 -5.17 -14.98 0.51
N ILE A 148 -4.56 -14.38 -0.50
CA ILE A 148 -5.14 -13.28 -1.27
C ILE A 148 -5.54 -13.84 -2.63
N GLN A 149 -6.84 -13.77 -2.97
CA GLN A 149 -7.38 -14.27 -4.23
C GLN A 149 -7.75 -13.10 -5.15
N ILE A 150 -6.99 -12.97 -6.24
CA ILE A 150 -7.19 -11.94 -7.27
C ILE A 150 -7.73 -12.62 -8.52
N ASN A 151 -8.90 -12.19 -8.98
CA ASN A 151 -9.52 -12.70 -10.20
C ASN A 151 -8.88 -12.10 -11.44
N SER A 152 -8.67 -10.80 -11.44
CA SER A 152 -7.97 -10.12 -12.53
C SER A 152 -7.18 -8.91 -12.05
N LEU A 153 -6.06 -8.68 -12.70
CA LEU A 153 -5.25 -7.48 -12.58
C LEU A 153 -4.90 -6.99 -13.99
N GLU A 154 -5.34 -5.78 -14.30
CA GLU A 154 -5.08 -5.13 -15.58
C GLU A 154 -4.29 -3.85 -15.37
N LEU A 155 -3.20 -3.70 -16.10
CA LEU A 155 -2.34 -2.52 -16.10
C LEU A 155 -2.33 -1.88 -17.48
N SER A 156 -2.55 -0.57 -17.56
CA SER A 156 -2.42 0.20 -18.80
C SER A 156 -1.26 1.18 -18.67
N ASP A 157 -0.42 1.20 -19.71
CA ASP A 157 0.77 2.03 -19.83
C ASP A 157 1.69 2.00 -18.60
N PRO A 158 2.01 0.82 -18.03
CA PRO A 158 2.94 0.75 -16.91
C PRO A 158 4.37 0.97 -17.40
N THR A 159 5.11 1.78 -16.66
CA THR A 159 6.56 1.95 -16.82
C THR A 159 7.24 1.65 -15.50
N PHE A 160 8.23 0.76 -15.51
CA PHE A 160 9.03 0.41 -14.34
C PHE A 160 10.51 0.57 -14.63
N SER A 161 11.25 1.04 -13.65
CA SER A 161 12.71 1.11 -13.69
C SER A 161 13.28 0.58 -12.38
N VAL A 162 14.33 -0.21 -12.49
CA VAL A 162 15.08 -0.74 -11.35
C VAL A 162 16.53 -0.29 -11.47
N ALA A 163 17.07 0.30 -10.43
CA ALA A 163 18.48 0.68 -10.34
C ALA A 163 19.09 0.08 -9.08
N ASN A 164 20.33 -0.42 -9.20
CA ASN A 164 21.07 -0.97 -8.07
C ASN A 164 22.24 -0.07 -7.72
N PHE A 165 22.52 0.08 -6.42
CA PHE A 165 23.60 0.89 -5.88
C PHE A 165 24.19 0.23 -4.61
N PRO A 166 25.32 0.67 -4.07
CA PRO A 166 25.85 0.13 -2.83
C PRO A 166 24.89 0.36 -1.66
N GLY A 167 24.44 -0.74 -1.04
CA GLY A 167 23.55 -0.68 0.11
C GLY A 167 24.28 -0.53 1.44
N ASN A 168 23.55 -0.08 2.46
CA ASN A 168 24.07 0.12 3.83
C ASN A 168 24.24 -1.20 4.61
N ARG A 169 23.65 -2.28 4.14
CA ARG A 169 23.72 -3.59 4.79
C ARG A 169 25.15 -4.10 4.72
N LYS A 170 25.78 -4.31 5.88
CA LYS A 170 27.05 -5.05 5.95
C LYS A 170 26.78 -6.46 5.45
N LYS A 171 27.28 -6.80 4.26
CA LYS A 171 27.16 -8.16 3.73
C LYS A 171 27.85 -9.11 4.71
N PRO A 172 27.19 -10.14 5.24
CA PRO A 172 27.88 -11.19 5.94
C PRO A 172 28.84 -11.83 4.93
N ILE A 173 30.10 -12.04 5.34
CA ILE A 173 31.07 -12.78 4.57
C ILE A 173 30.59 -14.23 4.60
N LYS A 174 29.63 -14.60 3.76
CA LYS A 174 29.42 -15.98 3.28
C LYS A 174 28.19 -16.17 2.40
N LYS A 175 28.49 -16.92 1.31
CA LYS A 175 27.67 -17.79 0.46
C LYS A 175 26.38 -17.20 -0.11
N GLU A 176 26.48 -16.96 -1.41
CA GLU A 176 25.42 -17.08 -2.40
C GLU A 176 24.57 -18.33 -2.16
N ILE A 177 23.50 -18.17 -1.46
CA ILE A 177 22.27 -18.89 -1.76
C ILE A 177 21.42 -17.79 -2.38
N ALA A 178 21.25 -17.87 -3.68
CA ALA A 178 20.27 -17.07 -4.40
C ALA A 178 18.90 -17.41 -3.79
N ASP A 179 18.53 -16.67 -2.75
CA ASP A 179 17.19 -16.76 -2.19
C ASP A 179 16.33 -15.87 -3.08
N GLU A 180 15.73 -16.50 -4.10
CA GLU A 180 14.89 -15.90 -5.13
C GLU A 180 13.53 -15.34 -4.59
N THR A 181 13.43 -15.15 -3.30
CA THR A 181 12.16 -14.82 -2.63
C THR A 181 12.09 -13.41 -2.07
N TRP A 182 12.61 -12.42 -2.82
CA TRP A 182 12.53 -10.99 -2.45
C TRP A 182 11.11 -10.40 -2.42
N TRP A 183 10.11 -11.15 -2.87
CA TRP A 183 8.70 -10.75 -2.93
C TRP A 183 7.77 -11.63 -2.08
N GLN A 184 8.27 -12.27 -1.05
CA GLN A 184 7.43 -12.87 -0.02
C GLN A 184 6.74 -11.78 0.78
N LEU A 185 5.45 -11.64 0.54
CA LEU A 185 4.53 -10.86 1.36
C LEU A 185 4.32 -11.58 2.72
N ASP A 186 5.30 -11.50 3.62
CA ASP A 186 5.23 -12.02 4.99
C ASP A 186 4.55 -13.41 5.12
N GLY A 187 4.88 -14.36 4.23
CA GLY A 187 4.33 -15.70 4.20
C GLY A 187 2.93 -15.83 3.59
N LYS A 188 2.34 -14.75 3.08
CA LYS A 188 1.03 -14.78 2.42
C LYS A 188 1.12 -15.39 1.04
N LYS A 189 0.13 -16.20 0.68
CA LYS A 189 -0.03 -16.75 -0.66
C LYS A 189 -0.91 -15.83 -1.50
N ILE A 190 -0.47 -15.52 -2.70
CA ILE A 190 -1.27 -14.76 -3.67
C ILE A 190 -1.66 -15.71 -4.81
N SER A 191 -2.94 -15.82 -5.07
CA SER A 191 -3.49 -16.48 -6.24
C SER A 191 -3.99 -15.41 -7.22
N LEU A 192 -3.50 -15.45 -8.47
CA LEU A 192 -3.87 -14.52 -9.52
C LEU A 192 -4.35 -15.32 -10.73
N LEU A 193 -5.63 -15.20 -11.09
CA LEU A 193 -6.23 -15.97 -12.18
C LEU A 193 -5.97 -15.34 -13.55
N SER A 194 -5.95 -14.02 -13.64
CA SER A 194 -5.74 -13.29 -14.90
C SER A 194 -4.87 -12.07 -14.70
N PHE A 195 -3.84 -11.93 -15.53
CA PHE A 195 -2.97 -10.76 -15.56
C PHE A 195 -2.82 -10.24 -16.98
N ARG A 196 -3.09 -8.95 -17.19
CA ARG A 196 -2.97 -8.28 -18.49
C ARG A 196 -2.18 -7.00 -18.36
N ILE A 197 -1.26 -6.78 -19.30
CA ILE A 197 -0.49 -5.55 -19.44
C ILE A 197 -0.71 -5.00 -20.84
N HIS A 198 -1.07 -3.73 -20.90
CA HIS A 198 -1.19 -2.97 -22.16
C HIS A 198 -0.09 -1.91 -22.20
N ASN A 199 0.71 -1.89 -23.28
CA ASN A 199 1.78 -0.91 -23.54
C ASN A 199 2.82 -0.77 -22.41
N GLY A 200 3.25 -1.88 -21.80
CA GLY A 200 4.21 -1.87 -20.69
C GLY A 200 5.64 -1.57 -21.13
N GLN A 201 6.39 -0.81 -20.34
CA GLN A 201 7.82 -0.54 -20.52
C GLN A 201 8.60 -0.88 -19.25
N PHE A 202 9.71 -1.58 -19.41
CA PHE A 202 10.58 -2.01 -18.30
C PHE A 202 12.03 -1.60 -18.61
N LYS A 203 12.71 -1.03 -17.60
CA LYS A 203 14.13 -0.65 -17.66
C LYS A 203 14.85 -1.29 -16.46
N LEU A 204 16.02 -1.85 -16.72
CA LEU A 204 16.92 -2.43 -15.72
C LEU A 204 18.21 -1.60 -15.65
#